data_b1e5f44d14d53c36330600d04f807e94
#
_entry.id   b1e5f44d14d53c36330600d04f807e94
#
_cell.length_a   1.000
_cell.length_b   1.000
_cell.length_c   1.000
_cell.angle_alpha   90.00
_cell.angle_beta   90.00
_cell.angle_gamma   90.00
#
_symmetry.space_group_name_H-M   'P 1'
#
loop_
_entity.id
_entity.type
_entity.pdbx_description
1 polymer ?
#
loop_
_entity_poly.entity_id
_entity_poly.type
_entity_poly.pdbx_seq_one_letter_code
_entity_poly.pdbx_strand_id
1 'polypeptide(L)'
;MSSTTSVRTWCILAHATALVGFLVPVAGHIVGPLIVWLAKRQDSPEIDAHGKESMNFQISMLIWNVIAGILCLVLIGIPILILLHILNIIFVIVASIQASEGKLYHYPLAIRLIN
;
A
#
# COMPACT_ATOMS: atom_id res chain seq x y z
N MET A 1 -9.69 17.78 17.14
CA MET A 1 -9.55 16.33 17.40
C MET A 1 -10.30 15.56 16.34
N SER A 2 -9.64 14.56 15.75
CA SER A 2 -10.28 13.75 14.73
C SER A 2 -11.27 12.78 15.36
N SER A 3 -12.48 12.70 14.80
CA SER A 3 -13.45 11.67 15.20
C SER A 3 -12.97 10.30 14.75
N THR A 4 -13.52 9.25 15.33
CA THR A 4 -13.22 7.88 14.91
C THR A 4 -13.52 7.70 13.42
N THR A 5 -14.64 8.26 12.94
CA THR A 5 -15.00 8.20 11.51
C THR A 5 -13.95 8.91 10.65
N SER A 6 -13.52 10.10 11.07
CA SER A 6 -12.50 10.85 10.33
C SER A 6 -11.17 10.09 10.30
N VAL A 7 -10.73 9.54 11.44
CA VAL A 7 -9.51 8.75 11.52
C VAL A 7 -9.60 7.55 10.57
N ARG A 8 -10.71 6.83 10.59
CA ARG A 8 -10.90 5.68 9.70
C ARG A 8 -10.86 6.06 8.23
N THR A 9 -11.46 7.20 7.87
CA THR A 9 -11.42 7.69 6.50
C THR A 9 -9.98 7.89 6.03
N TRP A 10 -9.14 8.55 6.84
CA TRP A 10 -7.75 8.76 6.46
C TRP A 10 -6.96 7.45 6.43
N CYS A 11 -7.29 6.48 7.30
CA CYS A 11 -6.69 5.15 7.25
C CYS A 11 -7.04 4.43 5.95
N ILE A 12 -8.29 4.52 5.51
CA ILE A 12 -8.74 3.96 4.24
C ILE A 12 -7.95 4.60 3.09
N LEU A 13 -7.83 5.93 3.09
CA LEU A 13 -7.12 6.66 2.04
C LEU A 13 -5.63 6.31 2.00
N ALA A 14 -5.02 6.03 3.17
CA ALA A 14 -3.62 5.61 3.22
C ALA A 14 -3.37 4.32 2.44
N HIS A 15 -4.38 3.48 2.28
CA HIS A 15 -4.27 2.25 1.48
C HIS A 15 -4.83 2.46 0.07
N ALA A 16 -6.05 3.00 -0.02
CA ALA A 16 -6.78 3.08 -1.28
C ALA A 16 -6.09 3.97 -2.31
N THR A 17 -5.35 5.01 -1.87
CA THR A 17 -4.62 5.88 -2.79
C THR A 17 -3.52 5.16 -3.56
N ALA A 18 -3.09 3.97 -3.08
CA ALA A 18 -2.15 3.15 -3.84
C ALA A 18 -2.73 2.71 -5.19
N LEU A 19 -4.07 2.69 -5.31
CA LEU A 19 -4.73 2.34 -6.57
C LEU A 19 -4.45 3.36 -7.68
N VAL A 20 -4.04 4.58 -7.31
CA VAL A 20 -3.62 5.59 -8.29
C VAL A 20 -2.48 5.07 -9.16
N GLY A 21 -1.72 4.08 -8.67
CA GLY A 21 -0.65 3.46 -9.45
C GLY A 21 -1.12 2.81 -10.74
N PHE A 22 -2.41 2.52 -10.89
CA PHE A 22 -2.93 1.99 -12.14
C PHE A 22 -3.11 3.08 -13.20
N LEU A 23 -3.11 4.36 -12.78
CA LEU A 23 -3.14 5.51 -13.69
C LEU A 23 -1.72 6.01 -13.97
N VAL A 24 -0.85 5.97 -12.97
CA VAL A 24 0.55 6.38 -13.09
C VAL A 24 1.41 5.23 -12.59
N PRO A 25 1.86 4.33 -13.49
CA PRO A 25 2.57 3.11 -13.07
C PRO A 25 3.77 3.40 -12.19
N VAL A 26 4.01 2.53 -11.23
CA VAL A 26 5.14 2.54 -10.28
C VAL A 26 5.05 3.71 -9.30
N ALA A 27 5.17 4.96 -9.76
CA ALA A 27 5.20 6.13 -8.88
C ALA A 27 3.88 6.31 -8.13
N GLY A 28 2.74 6.11 -8.81
CA GLY A 28 1.42 6.33 -8.20
C GLY A 28 1.14 5.41 -7.03
N HIS A 29 1.69 4.18 -7.03
CA HIS A 29 1.50 3.24 -5.92
C HIS A 29 2.13 3.74 -4.63
N ILE A 30 3.19 4.55 -4.74
CA ILE A 30 3.93 5.06 -3.59
C ILE A 30 3.48 6.48 -3.26
N VAL A 31 3.31 7.32 -4.27
CA VAL A 31 3.01 8.75 -4.08
C VAL A 31 1.67 8.95 -3.38
N GLY A 32 0.63 8.19 -3.75
CA GLY A 32 -0.68 8.32 -3.11
C GLY A 32 -0.62 8.11 -1.60
N PRO A 33 -0.24 6.92 -1.13
CA PRO A 33 -0.13 6.65 0.30
C PRO A 33 0.88 7.57 1.01
N LEU A 34 1.98 7.93 0.34
CA LEU A 34 2.98 8.82 0.91
C LEU A 34 2.39 10.20 1.24
N ILE A 35 1.64 10.76 0.30
CA ILE A 35 1.00 12.06 0.51
C ILE A 35 0.03 12.01 1.69
N VAL A 36 -0.82 10.99 1.74
CA VAL A 36 -1.79 10.85 2.82
C VAL A 36 -1.07 10.68 4.16
N TRP A 37 -0.07 9.81 4.22
CA TRP A 37 0.68 9.58 5.46
C TRP A 37 1.37 10.84 5.95
N LEU A 38 2.14 11.51 5.10
CA LEU A 38 2.88 12.71 5.51
C LEU A 38 1.95 13.85 5.91
N ALA A 39 0.79 13.97 5.24
CA ALA A 39 -0.15 15.05 5.53
C ALA A 39 -0.92 14.83 6.83
N LYS A 40 -1.18 13.57 7.21
CA LYS A 40 -2.11 13.26 8.30
C LYS A 40 -1.53 12.41 9.41
N ARG A 41 -0.25 12.01 9.33
CA ARG A 41 0.36 11.12 10.32
C ARG A 41 0.31 11.66 11.74
N GLN A 42 0.32 12.97 11.90
CA GLN A 42 0.34 13.60 13.22
C GLN A 42 -1.06 13.75 13.82
N ASP A 43 -2.11 13.52 13.03
CA ASP A 43 -3.48 13.63 13.51
C ASP A 43 -3.86 12.48 14.45
N SER A 44 -3.23 11.30 14.27
CA SER A 44 -3.60 10.12 15.03
C SER A 44 -2.53 9.04 14.86
N PRO A 45 -2.18 8.31 15.96
CA PRO A 45 -1.30 7.13 15.84
C PRO A 45 -1.87 6.06 14.90
N GLU A 46 -3.19 5.96 14.80
CA GLU A 46 -3.84 5.02 13.90
C GLU A 46 -3.56 5.37 12.45
N ILE A 47 -3.65 6.64 12.07
CA ILE A 47 -3.33 7.09 10.71
C ILE A 47 -1.86 6.85 10.41
N ASP A 48 -0.97 7.13 11.36
CA ASP A 48 0.46 6.89 11.19
C ASP A 48 0.75 5.41 10.96
N ALA A 49 0.12 4.52 11.74
CA ALA A 49 0.32 3.08 11.60
C ALA A 49 -0.16 2.56 10.24
N HIS A 50 -1.35 2.98 9.80
CA HIS A 50 -1.88 2.57 8.49
C HIS A 50 -1.03 3.11 7.34
N GLY A 51 -0.55 4.35 7.45
CA GLY A 51 0.32 4.94 6.44
C GLY A 51 1.65 4.19 6.32
N LYS A 52 2.26 3.86 7.45
CA LYS A 52 3.50 3.08 7.47
C LYS A 52 3.29 1.70 6.86
N GLU A 53 2.19 1.02 7.20
CA GLU A 53 1.90 -0.30 6.65
C GLU A 53 1.71 -0.21 5.14
N SER A 54 0.97 0.76 4.65
CA SER A 54 0.76 0.97 3.23
C SER A 54 2.07 1.26 2.50
N MET A 55 2.90 2.16 3.06
CA MET A 55 4.20 2.49 2.47
C MET A 55 5.12 1.29 2.46
N ASN A 56 5.19 0.53 3.55
CA ASN A 56 6.02 -0.67 3.61
C ASN A 56 5.60 -1.66 2.54
N PHE A 57 4.29 -1.84 2.35
CA PHE A 57 3.78 -2.74 1.32
C PHE A 57 4.16 -2.26 -0.08
N GLN A 58 3.94 -0.97 -0.40
CA GLN A 58 4.23 -0.47 -1.75
C GLN A 58 5.71 -0.44 -2.06
N ILE A 59 6.57 -0.12 -1.08
CA ILE A 59 8.00 -0.23 -1.26
C ILE A 59 8.39 -1.68 -1.49
N SER A 60 7.81 -2.60 -0.72
CA SER A 60 8.07 -4.03 -0.90
C SER A 60 7.63 -4.50 -2.27
N MET A 61 6.47 -4.05 -2.75
CA MET A 61 5.98 -4.39 -4.09
C MET A 61 6.93 -3.87 -5.18
N LEU A 62 7.49 -2.68 -4.99
CA LEU A 62 8.49 -2.17 -5.92
C LEU A 62 9.72 -3.09 -5.98
N ILE A 63 10.21 -3.53 -4.81
CA ILE A 63 11.35 -4.45 -4.74
C ILE A 63 11.01 -5.77 -5.45
N TRP A 64 9.84 -6.36 -5.15
CA TRP A 64 9.41 -7.61 -5.78
C TRP A 64 9.25 -7.44 -7.29
N ASN A 65 8.74 -6.30 -7.75
CA ASN A 65 8.57 -6.03 -9.18
C ASN A 65 9.93 -5.89 -9.88
N VAL A 66 10.92 -5.29 -9.24
CA VAL A 66 12.27 -5.19 -9.80
C VAL A 66 12.87 -6.60 -9.96
N ILE A 67 12.75 -7.44 -8.93
CA ILE A 67 13.24 -8.81 -8.98
C ILE A 67 12.53 -9.58 -10.10
N ALA A 68 11.21 -9.49 -10.20
CA ALA A 68 10.45 -10.16 -11.23
C ALA A 68 10.80 -9.64 -12.62
N GLY A 69 11.08 -8.34 -12.75
CA GLY A 69 11.54 -7.74 -14.01
C GLY A 69 12.85 -8.34 -14.48
N ILE A 70 13.80 -8.56 -13.56
CA ILE A 70 15.04 -9.25 -13.88
C ILE A 70 14.75 -10.67 -14.36
N LEU A 71 13.83 -11.37 -13.68
CA LEU A 71 13.45 -12.72 -14.06
C LEU A 71 12.75 -12.78 -15.43
N CYS A 72 12.14 -11.67 -15.87
CA CYS A 72 11.53 -11.58 -17.21
C CYS A 72 12.56 -11.82 -18.30
N LEU A 73 13.82 -11.48 -18.06
CA LEU A 73 14.89 -11.72 -19.03
C LEU A 73 15.07 -13.21 -19.33
N VAL A 74 14.61 -14.08 -18.43
CA VAL A 74 14.64 -15.54 -18.62
C VAL A 74 13.21 -16.12 -18.75
N LEU A 75 12.22 -15.28 -19.09
CA LEU A 75 10.84 -15.64 -19.36
C LEU A 75 10.07 -16.21 -18.14
N ILE A 76 10.63 -16.10 -16.95
CA ILE A 76 9.99 -16.59 -15.72
C ILE A 76 9.23 -15.46 -15.02
N GLY A 77 9.75 -14.23 -15.10
CA GLY A 77 9.22 -13.10 -14.35
C GLY A 77 7.88 -12.59 -14.85
N ILE A 78 7.50 -12.82 -16.13
CA ILE A 78 6.25 -12.28 -16.68
C ILE A 78 5.04 -12.77 -15.90
N PRO A 79 4.83 -14.08 -15.67
CA PRO A 79 3.69 -14.50 -14.86
C PRO A 79 3.79 -14.06 -13.41
N ILE A 80 5.00 -13.90 -12.88
CA ILE A 80 5.20 -13.39 -11.52
C ILE A 80 4.75 -11.95 -11.44
N LEU A 81 5.09 -11.10 -12.43
CA LEU A 81 4.64 -9.71 -12.47
C LEU A 81 3.12 -9.61 -12.50
N ILE A 82 2.48 -10.43 -13.33
CA ILE A 82 1.02 -10.46 -13.42
C ILE A 82 0.42 -10.81 -12.05
N LEU A 83 0.95 -11.85 -11.42
CA LEU A 83 0.47 -12.28 -10.10
C LEU A 83 0.64 -11.18 -9.06
N LEU A 84 1.79 -10.51 -9.04
CA LEU A 84 2.06 -9.45 -8.07
C LEU A 84 1.09 -8.29 -8.23
N HIS A 85 0.73 -7.93 -9.47
CA HIS A 85 -0.24 -6.86 -9.70
C HIS A 85 -1.64 -7.24 -9.24
N ILE A 86 -2.04 -8.49 -9.48
CA ILE A 86 -3.33 -8.99 -8.99
C ILE A 86 -3.37 -8.99 -7.47
N LEU A 87 -2.31 -9.48 -6.82
CA LEU A 87 -2.22 -9.50 -5.35
C LEU A 87 -2.22 -8.09 -4.76
N ASN A 88 -1.56 -7.14 -5.43
CA ASN A 88 -1.56 -5.76 -4.99
C ASN A 88 -3.00 -5.21 -4.93
N ILE A 89 -3.78 -5.41 -5.99
CA ILE A 89 -5.17 -4.96 -6.05
C ILE A 89 -5.98 -5.61 -4.91
N ILE A 90 -5.87 -6.92 -4.76
CA ILE A 90 -6.65 -7.67 -3.76
C ILE A 90 -6.31 -7.20 -2.35
N PHE A 91 -5.01 -7.12 -2.03
CA PHE A 91 -4.59 -6.78 -0.67
C PHE A 91 -4.89 -5.32 -0.32
N VAL A 92 -4.78 -4.38 -1.28
CA VAL A 92 -5.16 -2.98 -1.05
C VAL A 92 -6.67 -2.88 -0.76
N ILE A 93 -7.50 -3.62 -1.51
CA ILE A 93 -8.95 -3.64 -1.28
C ILE A 93 -9.25 -4.20 0.12
N VAL A 94 -8.61 -5.33 0.49
CA VAL A 94 -8.80 -5.93 1.82
C VAL A 94 -8.38 -4.96 2.92
N ALA A 95 -7.22 -4.31 2.76
CA ALA A 95 -6.72 -3.35 3.75
C ALA A 95 -7.66 -2.17 3.90
N SER A 96 -8.22 -1.68 2.79
CA SER A 96 -9.16 -0.57 2.80
C SER A 96 -10.46 -0.94 3.53
N ILE A 97 -10.97 -2.16 3.28
CA ILE A 97 -12.15 -2.65 3.97
C ILE A 97 -11.89 -2.79 5.47
N GLN A 98 -10.76 -3.37 5.85
CA GLN A 98 -10.43 -3.52 7.27
C GLN A 98 -10.20 -2.17 7.94
N ALA A 99 -9.62 -1.20 7.24
CA ALA A 99 -9.47 0.16 7.76
C ALA A 99 -10.83 0.79 8.05
N SER A 100 -11.84 0.53 7.21
CA SER A 100 -13.20 1.03 7.45
C SER A 100 -13.82 0.42 8.71
N GLU A 101 -13.33 -0.75 9.12
CA GLU A 101 -13.79 -1.45 10.32
C GLU A 101 -12.93 -1.11 11.55
N GLY A 102 -11.97 -0.21 11.41
CA GLY A 102 -11.08 0.18 12.49
C GLY A 102 -9.94 -0.79 12.74
N LYS A 103 -9.65 -1.68 11.79
CA LYS A 103 -8.60 -2.69 11.92
C LYS A 103 -7.40 -2.32 11.07
N LEU A 104 -6.19 -2.60 11.57
CA LEU A 104 -4.97 -2.45 10.80
C LEU A 104 -4.64 -3.78 10.13
N TYR A 105 -4.67 -3.80 8.80
CA TYR A 105 -4.30 -4.98 8.03
C TYR A 105 -2.79 -5.02 7.83
N HIS A 106 -2.20 -6.13 8.22
CA HIS A 106 -0.78 -6.37 7.97
C HIS A 106 -0.65 -7.13 6.65
N TYR A 107 -0.19 -6.42 5.63
CA TYR A 107 -0.06 -6.99 4.30
C TYR A 107 0.87 -8.19 4.31
N PRO A 108 0.48 -9.32 3.70
CA PRO A 108 1.43 -10.38 3.41
C PRO A 108 2.46 -9.88 2.40
N LEU A 109 3.64 -10.46 2.39
CA LEU A 109 4.75 -10.08 1.51
C LEU A 109 5.34 -8.69 1.80
N ALA A 110 4.81 -7.95 2.77
CA ALA A 110 5.35 -6.64 3.12
C ALA A 110 6.63 -6.81 3.94
N ILE A 111 7.67 -6.10 3.52
CA ILE A 111 8.93 -5.99 4.27
C ILE A 111 8.81 -4.74 5.13
N ARG A 112 9.08 -4.88 6.43
CA ARG A 112 8.86 -3.77 7.38
C ARG A 112 10.05 -2.82 7.38
N LEU A 113 10.17 -2.00 6.32
CA LEU A 113 11.27 -1.07 6.17
C LEU A 113 11.04 0.23 6.96
N ILE A 114 9.79 0.58 7.21
CA ILE A 114 9.41 1.77 7.99
C ILE A 114 8.86 1.28 9.34
N ASN A 115 9.46 1.72 10.43
CA ASN A 115 9.02 1.35 11.79
C ASN A 115 8.28 2.49 12.49
#